data_a459b494b268e7ed753bfd6ea80ec893
#
_entry.id   a459b494b268e7ed753bfd6ea80ec893
#
_cell.length_a   1.000
_cell.length_b   1.000
_cell.length_c   1.000
_cell.angle_alpha   90.00
_cell.angle_beta   90.00
_cell.angle_gamma   90.00
#
_symmetry.space_group_name_H-M   'P 1'
#
loop_
_entity.id
_entity.type
_entity.pdbx_description
1 polymer ?
#
loop_
_entity_poly.entity_id
_entity_poly.type
_entity_poly.pdbx_seq_one_letter_code
_entity_poly.pdbx_strand_id
1 'polypeptide(L)'
;MPSRPLCAVLTLAVAGVAALAAACSGTAGLPTAVFTNVVDTVSLFALDGTPITAPSAYLLQGKARVRTDQSASLDFAFNFDSLDRPVLLPTQRLGLGALSSLQASSAPFDAITLAPTGGWLFDSTFVLDSGMVLLVRSGVATCATGITVSLYAKLAVLAVDSTARRVDFKILVDENCGYRGLEPGIPKQ
;
A
#
# COMPACT_ATOMS: atom_id res chain seq x y z
N MET A 1 -30.37 -40.05 56.02
CA MET A 1 -29.46 -40.37 54.88
C MET A 1 -29.15 -39.08 54.19
N PRO A 2 -27.89 -38.62 54.12
CA PRO A 2 -27.57 -37.31 53.58
C PRO A 2 -27.33 -37.39 52.07
N SER A 3 -28.07 -36.56 51.35
CA SER A 3 -27.87 -36.30 49.91
C SER A 3 -26.59 -35.45 49.71
N ARG A 4 -25.62 -36.00 49.06
CA ARG A 4 -24.30 -35.41 48.77
C ARG A 4 -24.24 -34.64 47.44
N PRO A 5 -23.28 -33.72 47.28
CA PRO A 5 -23.40 -32.57 46.37
C PRO A 5 -22.92 -32.87 44.96
N LEU A 6 -23.86 -33.02 44.06
CA LEU A 6 -23.57 -33.05 42.62
C LEU A 6 -23.22 -31.68 42.02
N CYS A 7 -23.48 -30.59 42.75
CA CYS A 7 -23.22 -29.23 42.23
C CYS A 7 -21.77 -28.79 42.23
N ALA A 8 -20.89 -29.38 43.08
CA ALA A 8 -19.51 -28.93 43.20
C ALA A 8 -18.62 -29.40 42.04
N VAL A 9 -18.94 -30.49 41.40
CA VAL A 9 -18.13 -31.05 40.29
C VAL A 9 -18.43 -30.30 38.96
N LEU A 10 -19.66 -29.80 38.78
CA LEU A 10 -20.05 -29.10 37.59
C LEU A 10 -19.43 -27.68 37.50
N THR A 11 -19.22 -27.02 38.64
CA THR A 11 -18.63 -25.67 38.68
C THR A 11 -17.14 -25.65 38.37
N LEU A 12 -16.39 -26.69 38.70
CA LEU A 12 -14.96 -26.79 38.35
C LEU A 12 -14.73 -27.08 36.87
N ALA A 13 -15.63 -27.80 36.21
CA ALA A 13 -15.51 -28.10 34.77
C ALA A 13 -15.77 -26.87 33.90
N VAL A 14 -16.71 -25.98 34.31
CA VAL A 14 -17.02 -24.74 33.57
C VAL A 14 -15.89 -23.71 33.69
N ALA A 15 -15.25 -23.61 34.84
CA ALA A 15 -14.13 -22.69 35.03
C ALA A 15 -12.88 -23.10 34.21
N GLY A 16 -12.66 -24.41 33.98
CA GLY A 16 -11.57 -24.91 33.16
C GLY A 16 -11.72 -24.60 31.66
N VAL A 17 -12.94 -24.66 31.14
CA VAL A 17 -13.22 -24.37 29.73
C VAL A 17 -13.12 -22.87 29.43
N ALA A 18 -13.51 -22.00 30.36
CA ALA A 18 -13.37 -20.54 30.20
C ALA A 18 -11.91 -20.10 30.19
N ALA A 19 -11.02 -20.76 30.94
CA ALA A 19 -9.59 -20.45 30.95
C ALA A 19 -8.87 -20.86 29.64
N LEU A 20 -9.33 -21.94 28.99
CA LEU A 20 -8.79 -22.38 27.70
C LEU A 20 -9.23 -21.49 26.52
N ALA A 21 -10.40 -20.87 26.60
CA ALA A 21 -10.87 -19.94 25.57
C ALA A 21 -10.10 -18.59 25.61
N ALA A 22 -9.61 -18.17 26.76
CA ALA A 22 -8.80 -16.96 26.89
C ALA A 22 -7.35 -17.13 26.37
N ALA A 23 -6.84 -18.36 26.31
CA ALA A 23 -5.49 -18.66 25.84
C ALA A 23 -5.37 -18.67 24.29
N CYS A 24 -6.49 -18.74 23.54
CA CYS A 24 -6.49 -18.73 22.08
C CYS A 24 -6.71 -17.35 21.46
N SER A 25 -6.86 -16.29 22.24
CA SER A 25 -6.93 -14.91 21.75
C SER A 25 -5.56 -14.25 21.61
N GLY A 26 -4.51 -15.02 21.38
CA GLY A 26 -3.25 -14.49 20.86
C GLY A 26 -3.52 -13.99 19.44
N THR A 27 -3.95 -12.76 19.29
CA THR A 27 -3.75 -12.00 18.06
C THR A 27 -2.25 -12.04 17.83
N ALA A 28 -1.81 -12.81 16.83
CA ALA A 28 -0.46 -12.65 16.31
C ALA A 28 -0.39 -11.19 15.85
N GLY A 29 0.06 -10.31 16.73
CA GLY A 29 0.14 -8.88 16.48
C GLY A 29 1.05 -8.66 15.28
N LEU A 30 0.77 -7.63 14.51
CA LEU A 30 1.70 -7.18 13.47
C LEU A 30 3.09 -6.95 14.12
N PRO A 31 4.18 -7.18 13.37
CA PRO A 31 5.50 -6.78 13.82
C PRO A 31 5.49 -5.30 14.23
N THR A 32 6.28 -4.92 15.22
CA THR A 32 6.39 -3.52 15.64
C THR A 32 6.82 -2.66 14.45
N ALA A 33 6.14 -1.53 14.22
CA ALA A 33 6.54 -0.56 13.21
C ALA A 33 7.90 0.04 13.58
N VAL A 34 8.83 0.05 12.61
CA VAL A 34 10.20 0.54 12.79
C VAL A 34 10.58 1.61 11.79
N PHE A 35 9.89 1.67 10.65
CA PHE A 35 10.15 2.66 9.61
C PHE A 35 9.29 3.90 9.80
N THR A 36 9.95 5.05 9.81
CA THR A 36 9.26 6.35 9.86
C THR A 36 8.72 6.70 8.49
N ASN A 37 7.42 6.96 8.40
CA ASN A 37 6.79 7.47 7.20
C ASN A 37 7.21 8.93 6.96
N VAL A 38 7.76 9.21 5.79
CA VAL A 38 8.22 10.54 5.38
C VAL A 38 7.56 10.88 4.06
N VAL A 39 7.24 12.15 3.86
CA VAL A 39 6.77 12.68 2.58
C VAL A 39 7.98 13.02 1.71
N ASP A 40 8.08 12.39 0.57
CA ASP A 40 9.11 12.63 -0.44
C ASP A 40 8.51 13.29 -1.68
N THR A 41 9.35 13.96 -2.47
CA THR A 41 9.00 14.45 -3.81
C THR A 41 9.71 13.60 -4.86
N VAL A 42 8.95 13.12 -5.83
CA VAL A 42 9.41 12.18 -6.86
C VAL A 42 9.04 12.70 -8.24
N SER A 43 9.98 12.56 -9.18
CA SER A 43 9.72 12.79 -10.60
C SER A 43 9.83 11.49 -11.36
N LEU A 44 8.84 11.20 -12.22
CA LEU A 44 8.89 10.11 -13.19
C LEU A 44 8.74 10.68 -14.60
N PHE A 45 9.40 10.03 -15.54
CA PHE A 45 9.33 10.33 -16.96
C PHE A 45 8.37 9.33 -17.65
N ALA A 46 7.78 9.72 -18.76
CA ALA A 46 6.88 8.84 -19.49
C ALA A 46 7.63 7.59 -20.02
N LEU A 47 6.93 6.46 -20.08
CA LEU A 47 7.45 5.25 -20.73
C LEU A 47 7.80 5.49 -22.19
N ASP A 48 6.97 6.27 -22.88
CA ASP A 48 7.14 6.57 -24.31
C ASP A 48 7.60 8.02 -24.49
N GLY A 49 8.49 8.21 -25.49
CA GLY A 49 8.96 9.55 -25.88
C GLY A 49 10.00 10.16 -24.94
N THR A 50 10.55 9.39 -24.03
CA THR A 50 11.68 9.79 -23.17
C THR A 50 12.84 8.78 -23.30
N PRO A 51 14.07 9.16 -22.91
CA PRO A 51 15.18 8.20 -22.92
C PRO A 51 14.89 6.99 -22.04
N ILE A 52 15.18 5.78 -22.52
CA ILE A 52 14.96 4.53 -21.77
C ILE A 52 15.73 4.49 -20.43
N THR A 53 16.73 5.34 -20.28
CA THR A 53 17.50 5.49 -19.03
C THR A 53 16.78 6.37 -18.00
N ALA A 54 15.71 7.06 -18.39
CA ALA A 54 14.91 7.84 -17.46
C ALA A 54 14.00 6.93 -16.62
N PRO A 55 13.88 7.14 -15.30
CA PRO A 55 12.99 6.34 -14.47
C PRO A 55 11.53 6.67 -14.79
N SER A 56 10.77 5.67 -15.22
CA SER A 56 9.35 5.81 -15.61
C SER A 56 8.39 5.09 -14.67
N ALA A 57 8.90 4.38 -13.68
CA ALA A 57 8.10 3.63 -12.74
C ALA A 57 8.55 3.83 -11.30
N TYR A 58 7.72 3.39 -10.37
CA TYR A 58 7.99 3.48 -8.94
C TYR A 58 7.68 2.15 -8.26
N LEU A 59 8.55 1.76 -7.33
CA LEU A 59 8.41 0.61 -6.45
C LEU A 59 8.27 1.11 -5.01
N LEU A 60 7.18 0.74 -4.32
CA LEU A 60 6.93 1.14 -2.94
C LEU A 60 8.00 0.58 -2.01
N GLN A 61 8.32 -0.71 -2.18
CA GLN A 61 9.37 -1.34 -1.41
C GLN A 61 10.73 -0.68 -1.72
N GLY A 62 11.33 -0.08 -0.73
CA GLY A 62 12.58 0.67 -0.88
C GLY A 62 12.41 2.06 -1.50
N LYS A 63 11.18 2.53 -1.72
CA LYS A 63 10.87 3.90 -2.24
C LYS A 63 11.67 4.25 -3.49
N ALA A 64 11.74 3.30 -4.41
CA ALA A 64 12.66 3.37 -5.54
C ALA A 64 11.97 3.86 -6.84
N ARG A 65 12.63 4.81 -7.52
CA ARG A 65 12.35 5.09 -8.94
C ARG A 65 12.94 3.98 -9.77
N VAL A 66 12.16 3.40 -10.67
CA VAL A 66 12.52 2.22 -11.44
C VAL A 66 12.70 2.58 -12.92
N ARG A 67 13.80 2.12 -13.48
CA ARG A 67 14.03 2.08 -14.92
C ARG A 67 13.47 0.76 -15.46
N THR A 68 12.50 0.82 -16.34
CA THR A 68 11.79 -0.36 -16.86
C THR A 68 12.64 -1.22 -17.80
N ASP A 69 13.77 -0.70 -18.30
CA ASP A 69 14.76 -1.48 -19.03
C ASP A 69 15.66 -2.35 -18.12
N GLN A 70 15.68 -2.08 -16.83
CA GLN A 70 16.53 -2.79 -15.86
C GLN A 70 15.73 -3.67 -14.90
N SER A 71 14.47 -3.38 -14.67
CA SER A 71 13.64 -4.11 -13.70
C SER A 71 12.16 -4.12 -14.09
N ALA A 72 11.54 -5.28 -13.96
CA ALA A 72 10.08 -5.43 -14.02
C ALA A 72 9.42 -5.32 -12.64
N SER A 73 10.21 -5.19 -11.55
CA SER A 73 9.67 -4.97 -10.21
C SER A 73 9.28 -3.51 -10.05
N LEU A 74 7.99 -3.25 -10.11
CA LEU A 74 7.40 -1.92 -9.97
C LEU A 74 5.96 -2.05 -9.47
N ASP A 75 5.42 -0.97 -8.91
CA ASP A 75 4.02 -0.91 -8.49
C ASP A 75 3.17 -0.06 -9.44
N PHE A 76 3.73 0.99 -10.02
CA PHE A 76 3.06 1.76 -11.05
C PHE A 76 4.07 2.43 -11.98
N ALA A 77 3.62 2.77 -13.19
CA ALA A 77 4.40 3.53 -14.15
C ALA A 77 3.63 4.76 -14.64
N PHE A 78 4.39 5.73 -15.11
CA PHE A 78 3.86 6.95 -15.72
C PHE A 78 4.01 6.91 -17.24
N ASN A 79 2.98 7.38 -17.95
CA ASN A 79 3.02 7.55 -19.41
C ASN A 79 2.04 8.65 -19.87
N PHE A 80 2.03 8.91 -21.15
CA PHE A 80 0.95 9.61 -21.85
C PHE A 80 0.16 8.60 -22.66
N ASP A 81 -1.16 8.73 -22.67
CA ASP A 81 -2.04 7.87 -23.46
C ASP A 81 -2.09 8.33 -24.95
N SER A 82 -2.86 7.63 -25.76
CA SER A 82 -3.02 7.93 -27.20
C SER A 82 -3.68 9.30 -27.49
N LEU A 83 -4.26 9.93 -26.49
CA LEU A 83 -4.82 11.28 -26.54
C LEU A 83 -3.88 12.33 -25.93
N ASP A 84 -2.62 11.96 -25.69
CA ASP A 84 -1.59 12.78 -25.06
C ASP A 84 -1.99 13.30 -23.65
N ARG A 85 -2.78 12.49 -22.92
CA ARG A 85 -3.13 12.77 -21.53
C ARG A 85 -2.16 12.06 -20.60
N PRO A 86 -1.66 12.72 -19.54
CA PRO A 86 -0.78 12.08 -18.55
C PRO A 86 -1.53 11.02 -17.78
N VAL A 87 -0.95 9.82 -17.65
CA VAL A 87 -1.61 8.68 -17.00
C VAL A 87 -0.69 7.92 -16.05
N LEU A 88 -1.26 7.45 -14.93
CA LEU A 88 -0.65 6.43 -14.09
C LEU A 88 -1.25 5.06 -14.39
N LEU A 89 -0.38 4.06 -14.47
CA LEU A 89 -0.70 2.70 -14.91
C LEU A 89 -0.29 1.71 -13.81
N PRO A 90 -1.23 0.94 -13.22
CA PRO A 90 -0.88 -0.20 -12.37
C PRO A 90 -0.31 -1.36 -13.21
N THR A 91 0.28 -2.34 -12.56
CA THR A 91 0.99 -3.44 -13.21
C THR A 91 0.17 -4.22 -14.23
N GLN A 92 -1.13 -4.40 -14.02
CA GLN A 92 -1.99 -5.11 -14.97
C GLN A 92 -2.11 -4.36 -16.32
N ARG A 93 -2.12 -3.01 -16.28
CA ARG A 93 -2.15 -2.19 -17.50
C ARG A 93 -0.85 -2.26 -18.30
N LEU A 94 0.23 -2.72 -17.68
CA LEU A 94 1.54 -2.93 -18.27
C LEU A 94 1.76 -4.39 -18.73
N GLY A 95 0.76 -5.25 -18.60
CA GLY A 95 0.87 -6.67 -18.93
C GLY A 95 1.67 -7.50 -17.90
N LEU A 96 1.95 -6.96 -16.72
CA LEU A 96 2.72 -7.61 -15.65
C LEU A 96 1.83 -8.38 -14.66
N GLY A 97 0.52 -8.48 -14.91
CA GLY A 97 -0.45 -9.10 -14.02
C GLY A 97 -1.03 -8.15 -12.97
N ALA A 98 -2.07 -8.63 -12.27
CA ALA A 98 -2.80 -7.86 -11.25
C ALA A 98 -2.05 -7.86 -9.90
N LEU A 99 -0.82 -7.32 -9.88
CA LEU A 99 0.02 -7.31 -8.69
C LEU A 99 -0.28 -6.09 -7.81
N SER A 100 -0.16 -4.89 -8.38
CA SER A 100 -0.43 -3.62 -7.71
C SER A 100 -1.78 -3.03 -8.12
N SER A 101 -2.26 -2.07 -7.36
CA SER A 101 -3.54 -1.40 -7.63
C SER A 101 -3.53 0.05 -7.18
N LEU A 102 -4.38 0.85 -7.81
CA LEU A 102 -4.54 2.27 -7.54
C LEU A 102 -5.98 2.59 -7.18
N GLN A 103 -6.18 3.72 -6.49
CA GLN A 103 -7.49 4.27 -6.18
C GLN A 103 -7.43 5.79 -6.13
N ALA A 104 -8.32 6.48 -6.83
CA ALA A 104 -8.45 7.92 -6.71
C ALA A 104 -9.13 8.29 -5.38
N SER A 105 -8.67 9.38 -4.77
CA SER A 105 -9.24 9.92 -3.55
C SER A 105 -9.78 11.33 -3.77
N SER A 106 -10.98 11.60 -3.25
CA SER A 106 -11.50 12.96 -3.17
C SER A 106 -11.01 13.72 -1.93
N ALA A 107 -10.43 13.01 -0.95
CA ALA A 107 -9.84 13.65 0.22
C ALA A 107 -8.48 14.26 -0.13
N PRO A 108 -8.13 15.42 0.42
CA PRO A 108 -6.81 16.00 0.25
C PRO A 108 -5.74 15.12 0.87
N PHE A 109 -4.51 15.19 0.33
CA PHE A 109 -3.39 14.35 0.73
C PHE A 109 -3.18 14.27 2.25
N ASP A 110 -3.22 15.43 2.92
CA ASP A 110 -2.92 15.51 4.35
C ASP A 110 -4.07 14.99 5.25
N ALA A 111 -5.29 14.88 4.71
CA ALA A 111 -6.43 14.32 5.43
C ALA A 111 -6.50 12.78 5.38
N ILE A 112 -5.69 12.15 4.54
CA ILE A 112 -5.66 10.68 4.44
C ILE A 112 -4.68 10.15 5.48
N THR A 113 -5.21 9.51 6.51
CA THR A 113 -4.41 8.94 7.63
C THR A 113 -4.28 7.43 7.56
N LEU A 114 -5.18 6.76 6.79
CA LEU A 114 -5.22 5.31 6.70
C LEU A 114 -5.59 4.86 5.29
N ALA A 115 -4.89 3.85 4.77
CA ALA A 115 -5.25 3.24 3.49
C ALA A 115 -6.58 2.47 3.61
N PRO A 116 -7.48 2.53 2.61
CA PRO A 116 -8.75 1.82 2.61
C PRO A 116 -8.55 0.30 2.53
N THR A 117 -9.53 -0.46 3.01
CA THR A 117 -9.53 -1.92 2.93
C THR A 117 -9.96 -2.46 1.58
N GLY A 118 -10.65 -1.67 0.78
CA GLY A 118 -11.21 -2.07 -0.51
C GLY A 118 -11.31 -0.91 -1.50
N GLY A 119 -11.90 -1.18 -2.67
CA GLY A 119 -12.04 -0.17 -3.74
C GLY A 119 -10.80 -0.06 -4.64
N TRP A 120 -9.89 -1.01 -4.56
CA TRP A 120 -8.65 -1.06 -5.33
C TRP A 120 -8.88 -1.49 -6.77
N LEU A 121 -8.37 -0.72 -7.72
CA LEU A 121 -8.48 -0.96 -9.16
C LEU A 121 -7.13 -1.43 -9.71
N PHE A 122 -7.12 -2.63 -10.28
CA PHE A 122 -5.90 -3.27 -10.79
C PHE A 122 -5.66 -3.00 -12.27
N ASP A 123 -6.74 -2.73 -13.02
CA ASP A 123 -6.77 -2.63 -14.48
C ASP A 123 -7.14 -1.24 -15.01
N SER A 124 -7.31 -0.26 -14.14
CA SER A 124 -7.74 1.08 -14.51
C SER A 124 -6.55 2.00 -14.79
N THR A 125 -6.66 2.77 -15.85
CA THR A 125 -5.77 3.88 -16.16
C THR A 125 -6.27 5.14 -15.47
N PHE A 126 -5.37 5.84 -14.75
CA PHE A 126 -5.71 7.07 -14.04
C PHE A 126 -5.14 8.27 -14.79
N VAL A 127 -6.03 9.06 -15.40
CA VAL A 127 -5.64 10.35 -16.03
C VAL A 127 -5.30 11.32 -14.90
N LEU A 128 -4.15 11.97 -15.01
CA LEU A 128 -3.62 12.82 -13.96
C LEU A 128 -3.94 14.28 -14.20
N ASP A 129 -4.38 14.93 -13.13
CA ASP A 129 -4.51 16.39 -13.05
C ASP A 129 -3.69 16.92 -11.86
N SER A 130 -3.26 18.17 -11.95
CA SER A 130 -2.58 18.84 -10.85
C SER A 130 -3.47 18.86 -9.60
N GLY A 131 -2.91 18.48 -8.46
CA GLY A 131 -3.64 18.35 -7.19
C GLY A 131 -4.38 17.02 -7.01
N MET A 132 -4.47 16.15 -8.04
CA MET A 132 -5.09 14.84 -7.92
C MET A 132 -4.38 14.00 -6.87
N VAL A 133 -5.17 13.33 -6.03
CA VAL A 133 -4.66 12.44 -4.99
C VAL A 133 -5.00 10.99 -5.34
N LEU A 134 -3.99 10.13 -5.29
CA LEU A 134 -4.12 8.70 -5.51
C LEU A 134 -3.58 7.93 -4.30
N LEU A 135 -4.20 6.79 -4.05
CA LEU A 135 -3.73 5.76 -3.13
C LEU A 135 -3.15 4.62 -3.94
N VAL A 136 -2.07 4.04 -3.45
CA VAL A 136 -1.36 2.93 -4.08
C VAL A 136 -1.32 1.78 -3.10
N ARG A 137 -1.62 0.58 -3.61
CA ARG A 137 -1.38 -0.69 -2.93
C ARG A 137 -0.39 -1.47 -3.77
N SER A 138 0.73 -1.86 -3.16
CA SER A 138 1.78 -2.63 -3.84
C SER A 138 1.32 -4.05 -4.19
N GLY A 139 2.07 -4.70 -5.03
CA GLY A 139 2.15 -6.15 -5.08
C GLY A 139 2.53 -6.74 -3.71
N VAL A 140 2.62 -8.07 -3.67
CA VAL A 140 3.00 -8.77 -2.44
C VAL A 140 4.48 -8.55 -2.16
N ALA A 141 4.78 -7.95 -1.00
CA ALA A 141 6.12 -7.79 -0.46
C ALA A 141 6.37 -8.80 0.67
N THR A 142 7.56 -9.37 0.74
CA THR A 142 7.95 -10.28 1.82
C THR A 142 8.63 -9.50 2.93
N CYS A 143 8.07 -9.57 4.12
CA CYS A 143 8.61 -8.96 5.31
C CYS A 143 9.79 -9.74 5.88
N ALA A 144 10.61 -9.09 6.71
CA ALA A 144 11.72 -9.75 7.41
C ALA A 144 11.26 -10.95 8.28
N THR A 145 10.01 -10.97 8.72
CA THR A 145 9.38 -12.07 9.46
C THR A 145 8.89 -13.23 8.59
N GLY A 146 9.07 -13.16 7.26
CA GLY A 146 8.55 -14.13 6.30
C GLY A 146 7.05 -13.97 5.97
N ILE A 147 6.37 -13.01 6.58
CA ILE A 147 4.97 -12.69 6.25
C ILE A 147 4.92 -11.93 4.92
N THR A 148 3.97 -12.27 4.07
CA THR A 148 3.74 -11.60 2.79
C THR A 148 2.53 -10.68 2.90
N VAL A 149 2.72 -9.40 2.60
CA VAL A 149 1.68 -8.35 2.68
C VAL A 149 1.81 -7.39 1.51
N SER A 150 0.80 -6.55 1.29
CA SER A 150 0.92 -5.37 0.44
C SER A 150 1.36 -4.18 1.28
N LEU A 151 2.18 -3.31 0.70
CA LEU A 151 2.53 -1.99 1.22
C LEU A 151 1.54 -0.96 0.69
N TYR A 152 1.44 0.17 1.37
CA TYR A 152 0.51 1.23 1.02
C TYR A 152 1.21 2.58 0.89
N ALA A 153 0.69 3.39 -0.03
CA ALA A 153 1.14 4.76 -0.18
C ALA A 153 -0.03 5.69 -0.52
N LYS A 154 0.18 6.98 -0.27
CA LYS A 154 -0.61 8.07 -0.84
C LYS A 154 0.30 8.97 -1.65
N LEU A 155 -0.17 9.47 -2.79
CA LEU A 155 0.53 10.45 -3.59
C LEU A 155 -0.40 11.61 -3.99
N ALA A 156 0.17 12.79 -4.22
CA ALA A 156 -0.53 13.91 -4.81
C ALA A 156 0.29 14.49 -5.96
N VAL A 157 -0.33 14.63 -7.11
CA VAL A 157 0.27 15.20 -8.31
C VAL A 157 0.55 16.69 -8.05
N LEU A 158 1.81 17.09 -8.20
CA LEU A 158 2.25 18.49 -8.05
C LEU A 158 2.22 19.21 -9.39
N ALA A 159 2.80 18.59 -10.41
CA ALA A 159 2.88 19.15 -11.75
C ALA A 159 2.99 18.05 -12.81
N VAL A 160 2.52 18.37 -14.02
CA VAL A 160 2.79 17.60 -15.23
C VAL A 160 3.46 18.53 -16.23
N ASP A 161 4.62 18.13 -16.72
CA ASP A 161 5.35 18.80 -17.80
C ASP A 161 5.22 17.98 -19.08
N SER A 162 4.30 18.38 -19.96
CA SER A 162 4.06 17.68 -21.22
C SER A 162 5.24 17.79 -22.19
N THR A 163 6.02 18.87 -22.12
CA THR A 163 7.20 19.05 -22.98
C THR A 163 8.34 18.12 -22.57
N ALA A 164 8.63 18.05 -21.27
CA ALA A 164 9.61 17.13 -20.72
C ALA A 164 9.05 15.70 -20.56
N ARG A 165 7.76 15.49 -20.80
CA ARG A 165 7.02 14.24 -20.58
C ARG A 165 7.28 13.69 -19.17
N ARG A 166 7.11 14.55 -18.16
CA ARG A 166 7.42 14.27 -16.76
C ARG A 166 6.22 14.57 -15.86
N VAL A 167 6.07 13.77 -14.82
CA VAL A 167 5.18 14.06 -13.68
C VAL A 167 6.02 14.24 -12.41
N ASP A 168 5.66 15.25 -11.63
CA ASP A 168 6.18 15.48 -10.30
C ASP A 168 5.04 15.26 -9.28
N PHE A 169 5.29 14.49 -8.24
CA PHE A 169 4.30 14.23 -7.18
C PHE A 169 4.98 14.14 -5.81
N LYS A 170 4.27 14.50 -4.77
CA LYS A 170 4.64 14.16 -3.40
C LYS A 170 4.05 12.78 -3.06
N ILE A 171 4.79 11.97 -2.31
CA ILE A 171 4.39 10.63 -1.93
C ILE A 171 4.78 10.33 -0.48
N LEU A 172 3.92 9.60 0.22
CA LEU A 172 4.24 9.01 1.51
C LEU A 172 3.98 7.51 1.39
N VAL A 173 5.00 6.70 1.67
CA VAL A 173 4.95 5.24 1.63
C VAL A 173 5.07 4.70 3.05
N ASP A 174 4.19 3.79 3.43
CA ASP A 174 4.34 2.97 4.62
C ASP A 174 4.99 1.63 4.26
N GLU A 175 6.23 1.44 4.68
CA GLU A 175 6.99 0.20 4.49
C GLU A 175 6.88 -0.76 5.68
N ASN A 176 6.12 -0.40 6.72
CA ASN A 176 5.90 -1.26 7.87
C ASN A 176 4.93 -2.38 7.52
N CYS A 177 5.38 -3.59 7.72
CA CYS A 177 4.66 -4.78 7.29
C CYS A 177 3.30 -4.96 7.95
N GLY A 178 2.25 -4.94 7.12
CA GLY A 178 0.87 -5.11 7.57
C GLY A 178 0.22 -3.82 8.08
N TYR A 179 0.96 -2.73 8.15
CA TYR A 179 0.42 -1.43 8.52
C TYR A 179 -0.23 -0.75 7.32
N ARG A 180 -1.19 0.11 7.62
CA ARG A 180 -1.92 0.89 6.63
C ARG A 180 -1.91 2.38 6.96
N GLY A 181 -1.10 2.78 7.94
CA GLY A 181 -0.99 4.15 8.40
C GLY A 181 -0.29 5.05 7.37
N LEU A 182 -0.97 6.11 6.94
CA LEU A 182 -0.47 7.05 5.93
C LEU A 182 -0.25 8.46 6.52
N GLU A 183 0.07 8.52 7.81
CA GLU A 183 0.51 9.75 8.48
C GLU A 183 2.04 9.79 8.54
N PRO A 184 2.66 10.99 8.53
CA PRO A 184 4.08 11.14 8.84
C PRO A 184 4.41 10.61 10.23
N GLY A 185 5.59 10.02 10.39
CA GLY A 185 6.03 9.44 11.66
C GLY A 185 5.95 7.92 11.69
N ILE A 186 6.03 7.32 12.87
CA ILE A 186 5.85 5.88 13.04
C ILE A 186 4.34 5.58 12.96
N PRO A 187 3.90 4.71 12.01
CA PRO A 187 2.48 4.42 11.84
C PRO A 187 1.92 3.71 13.06
N LYS A 188 0.68 4.04 13.37
CA LYS A 188 -0.16 3.32 14.34
C LYS A 188 -1.02 2.34 13.54
N GLN A 189 -1.33 1.18 14.15
CA GLN A 189 -2.21 0.17 13.53
C GLN A 189 -3.58 0.73 13.16
#